data_473f93381cbb2e8b9c23bdefb1da92ce
#
_entry.id   473f93381cbb2e8b9c23bdefb1da92ce
#
_cell.length_a   1.000
_cell.length_b   1.000
_cell.length_c   1.000
_cell.angle_alpha   90.00
_cell.angle_beta   90.00
_cell.angle_gamma   90.00
#
_symmetry.space_group_name_H-M   'P 1'
#
loop_
_entity.id
_entity.type
_entity.pdbx_description
1 polymer ?
#
loop_
_entity_poly.entity_id
_entity_poly.type
_entity_poly.pdbx_seq_one_letter_code
_entity_poly.pdbx_strand_id
1 'polypeptide(L)'
;MIAYKGFNKNLACTKGKGTFQYQVGQTYKEKQAECASTGFHCVEEPIEVMQWYKNGRYCIVEALGDVHEDGNERISCSEIKILKEISLEQLGALECEWMRSHPERAYSKEVCRNTGEAKQEGIVVVRGKDPRAAGGLGATIFLLKEQSGEIVAAGAYKIDGSEYLPGMYYNVEGRKVRCRKMN
;
A
#
# COMPACT_ATOMS: atom_id res chain seq x y z
N MET A 1 14.39 -3.78 -10.85
CA MET A 1 14.02 -2.90 -9.72
C MET A 1 13.04 -3.61 -8.80
N ILE A 2 13.05 -3.28 -7.50
CA ILE A 2 12.03 -3.78 -6.57
C ILE A 2 10.75 -2.97 -6.76
N ALA A 3 9.62 -3.67 -6.79
CA ALA A 3 8.29 -3.13 -6.98
C ALA A 3 7.25 -3.98 -6.26
N TYR A 4 5.97 -3.57 -6.35
CA TYR A 4 4.87 -4.24 -5.67
C TYR A 4 3.79 -4.64 -6.67
N LYS A 5 3.16 -5.79 -6.43
CA LYS A 5 2.10 -6.30 -7.31
C LYS A 5 0.93 -6.85 -6.52
N GLY A 6 -0.27 -6.43 -6.93
CA GLY A 6 -1.52 -6.96 -6.40
C GLY A 6 -2.06 -8.10 -7.26
N PHE A 7 -2.79 -9.01 -6.62
CA PHE A 7 -3.42 -10.18 -7.22
C PHE A 7 -4.81 -10.41 -6.61
N ASN A 8 -5.62 -11.20 -7.26
CA ASN A 8 -6.82 -11.73 -6.65
C ASN A 8 -6.48 -12.74 -5.52
N LYS A 9 -7.48 -13.29 -4.85
CA LYS A 9 -7.31 -14.25 -3.74
C LYS A 9 -6.55 -15.53 -4.14
N ASN A 10 -6.52 -15.88 -5.42
CA ASN A 10 -5.86 -17.07 -5.94
C ASN A 10 -4.44 -16.81 -6.46
N LEU A 11 -3.85 -15.66 -6.17
CA LEU A 11 -2.57 -15.21 -6.72
C LEU A 11 -2.58 -15.14 -8.24
N ALA A 12 -3.68 -14.69 -8.82
CA ALA A 12 -3.83 -14.50 -10.26
C ALA A 12 -4.19 -13.06 -10.61
N CYS A 13 -3.78 -12.61 -11.79
CA CYS A 13 -4.21 -11.35 -12.38
C CYS A 13 -5.35 -11.58 -13.36
N THR A 14 -6.40 -10.76 -13.24
CA THR A 14 -7.61 -10.78 -14.06
C THR A 14 -7.92 -9.40 -14.68
N LYS A 15 -7.03 -8.43 -14.49
CA LYS A 15 -7.11 -7.09 -15.07
C LYS A 15 -6.35 -7.09 -16.39
N GLY A 16 -7.02 -7.50 -17.47
CA GLY A 16 -6.41 -7.64 -18.79
C GLY A 16 -7.18 -8.67 -19.64
N LYS A 17 -6.52 -9.25 -20.62
CA LYS A 17 -7.10 -10.30 -21.47
C LYS A 17 -6.89 -11.67 -20.81
N GLY A 18 -7.94 -12.15 -20.10
CA GLY A 18 -7.92 -13.47 -19.47
C GLY A 18 -7.37 -13.48 -18.04
N THR A 19 -7.00 -14.67 -17.58
CA THR A 19 -6.45 -14.91 -16.24
C THR A 19 -5.01 -15.40 -16.37
N PHE A 20 -4.10 -14.76 -15.66
CA PHE A 20 -2.71 -15.22 -15.57
C PHE A 20 -2.40 -15.63 -14.12
N GLN A 21 -1.96 -16.87 -13.94
CA GLN A 21 -1.66 -17.47 -12.63
C GLN A 21 -0.19 -17.25 -12.28
N TYR A 22 0.07 -16.80 -11.04
CA TYR A 22 1.41 -16.62 -10.51
C TYR A 22 1.71 -17.55 -9.35
N GLN A 23 2.99 -17.72 -9.06
CA GLN A 23 3.49 -18.48 -7.92
C GLN A 23 4.71 -17.75 -7.32
N VAL A 24 4.76 -17.67 -5.99
CA VAL A 24 5.92 -17.10 -5.28
C VAL A 24 7.18 -17.89 -5.60
N GLY A 25 8.28 -17.18 -5.80
CA GLY A 25 9.58 -17.74 -6.19
C GLY A 25 9.78 -17.92 -7.69
N GLN A 26 8.73 -17.79 -8.52
CA GLN A 26 8.82 -18.00 -9.97
C GLN A 26 9.11 -16.69 -10.72
N THR A 27 9.75 -16.84 -11.87
CA THR A 27 10.02 -15.78 -12.84
C THR A 27 9.19 -16.03 -14.10
N TYR A 28 8.59 -14.98 -14.62
CA TYR A 28 7.76 -15.00 -15.83
C TYR A 28 8.30 -14.03 -16.86
N LYS A 29 8.19 -14.37 -18.16
CA LYS A 29 8.71 -13.58 -19.27
C LYS A 29 7.65 -13.36 -20.34
N GLU A 30 7.63 -12.17 -20.90
CA GLU A 30 6.89 -11.77 -22.09
C GLU A 30 7.84 -11.10 -23.11
N LYS A 31 7.39 -10.99 -24.35
CA LYS A 31 8.23 -10.46 -25.44
C LYS A 31 8.46 -8.96 -25.34
N GLN A 32 7.51 -8.22 -24.79
CA GLN A 32 7.49 -6.76 -24.77
C GLN A 32 6.86 -6.25 -23.48
N ALA A 33 7.25 -5.05 -23.09
CA ALA A 33 6.63 -4.28 -22.01
C ALA A 33 6.13 -2.93 -22.56
N GLU A 34 4.87 -2.62 -22.30
CA GLU A 34 4.27 -1.33 -22.61
C GLU A 34 3.15 -1.06 -21.59
N CYS A 35 3.24 0.05 -20.86
CA CYS A 35 2.24 0.38 -19.84
C CYS A 35 0.84 0.44 -20.44
N ALA A 36 -0.13 -0.14 -19.71
CA ALA A 36 -1.53 -0.31 -20.09
C ALA A 36 -1.80 -1.18 -21.33
N SER A 37 -0.79 -1.82 -21.90
CA SER A 37 -0.90 -2.64 -23.14
C SER A 37 -0.36 -4.06 -22.95
N THR A 38 0.94 -4.21 -22.76
CA THR A 38 1.63 -5.51 -22.70
C THR A 38 2.60 -5.56 -21.52
N GLY A 39 3.07 -6.77 -21.19
CA GLY A 39 4.01 -6.99 -20.11
C GLY A 39 3.33 -7.21 -18.73
N PHE A 40 4.17 -7.37 -17.74
CA PHE A 40 3.74 -7.56 -16.35
C PHE A 40 3.68 -6.22 -15.65
N HIS A 41 2.48 -5.85 -15.15
CA HIS A 41 2.28 -4.58 -14.47
C HIS A 41 2.52 -4.71 -12.97
N CYS A 42 3.24 -3.75 -12.41
CA CYS A 42 3.50 -3.56 -10.98
C CYS A 42 3.54 -2.05 -10.66
N VAL A 43 3.79 -1.70 -9.41
CA VAL A 43 3.85 -0.32 -8.93
C VAL A 43 5.07 -0.10 -8.05
N GLU A 44 5.58 1.13 -8.00
CA GLU A 44 6.70 1.50 -7.15
C GLU A 44 6.25 1.79 -5.71
N GLU A 45 5.18 2.56 -5.55
CA GLU A 45 4.59 2.88 -4.24
C GLU A 45 3.77 1.69 -3.72
N PRO A 46 4.11 1.13 -2.54
CA PRO A 46 3.53 -0.14 -2.07
C PRO A 46 2.01 -0.17 -2.04
N ILE A 47 1.36 0.86 -1.46
CA ILE A 47 -0.09 0.86 -1.23
C ILE A 47 -0.91 0.98 -2.52
N GLU A 48 -0.32 1.45 -3.61
CA GLU A 48 -0.94 1.56 -4.93
C GLU A 48 -1.51 0.23 -5.45
N VAL A 49 -0.97 -0.91 -5.01
CA VAL A 49 -1.51 -2.25 -5.34
C VAL A 49 -2.99 -2.40 -4.96
N MET A 50 -3.47 -1.65 -3.95
CA MET A 50 -4.84 -1.71 -3.47
C MET A 50 -5.85 -1.09 -4.44
N GLN A 51 -5.43 -0.19 -5.31
CA GLN A 51 -6.29 0.36 -6.37
C GLN A 51 -6.77 -0.73 -7.33
N TRP A 52 -5.94 -1.72 -7.57
CA TRP A 52 -6.18 -2.78 -8.55
C TRP A 52 -6.85 -4.01 -7.93
N TYR A 53 -6.45 -4.36 -6.69
CA TYR A 53 -6.92 -5.56 -5.99
C TYR A 53 -7.21 -5.26 -4.51
N LYS A 54 -8.30 -4.58 -4.23
CA LYS A 54 -8.64 -4.02 -2.91
C LYS A 54 -8.71 -5.01 -1.74
N ASN A 55 -9.04 -6.28 -2.00
CA ASN A 55 -9.09 -7.36 -1.01
C ASN A 55 -8.31 -8.58 -1.54
N GLY A 56 -7.21 -8.30 -2.20
CA GLY A 56 -6.39 -9.28 -2.86
C GLY A 56 -5.24 -9.79 -1.99
N ARG A 57 -4.28 -10.38 -2.68
CA ARG A 57 -2.98 -10.76 -2.14
C ARG A 57 -1.93 -9.85 -2.74
N TYR A 58 -0.88 -9.57 -2.01
CA TYR A 58 0.15 -8.60 -2.39
C TYR A 58 1.53 -9.21 -2.29
N CYS A 59 2.39 -8.93 -3.27
CA CYS A 59 3.76 -9.44 -3.28
C CYS A 59 4.75 -8.32 -3.54
N ILE A 60 5.93 -8.46 -2.94
CA ILE A 60 7.14 -7.81 -3.42
C ILE A 60 7.59 -8.57 -4.66
N VAL A 61 7.92 -7.84 -5.71
CA VAL A 61 8.36 -8.38 -6.99
C VAL A 61 9.64 -7.71 -7.45
N GLU A 62 10.34 -8.34 -8.36
CA GLU A 62 11.44 -7.73 -9.08
C GLU A 62 11.03 -7.56 -10.55
N ALA A 63 10.97 -6.32 -11.01
CA ALA A 63 10.77 -5.96 -12.41
C ALA A 63 12.10 -6.00 -13.13
N LEU A 64 12.18 -6.79 -14.20
CA LEU A 64 13.36 -7.13 -14.97
C LEU A 64 13.09 -6.99 -16.48
N GLY A 65 14.14 -7.13 -17.28
CA GLY A 65 14.07 -6.99 -18.74
C GLY A 65 13.80 -5.54 -19.15
N ASP A 66 12.99 -5.37 -20.19
CA ASP A 66 12.54 -4.05 -20.61
C ASP A 66 11.53 -3.53 -19.60
N VAL A 67 11.78 -2.33 -19.08
CA VAL A 67 10.93 -1.68 -18.08
C VAL A 67 10.40 -0.36 -18.64
N HIS A 68 9.08 -0.22 -18.65
CA HIS A 68 8.37 0.97 -19.07
C HIS A 68 7.59 1.58 -17.89
N GLU A 69 7.67 2.89 -17.75
CA GLU A 69 6.92 3.65 -16.74
C GLU A 69 5.97 4.64 -17.43
N ASP A 70 4.74 4.80 -16.93
CA ASP A 70 3.78 5.76 -17.47
C ASP A 70 3.76 7.10 -16.70
N GLY A 71 4.87 7.39 -16.07
CA GLY A 71 5.15 8.68 -15.43
C GLY A 71 4.76 8.80 -13.96
N ASN A 72 3.89 7.98 -13.38
CA ASN A 72 3.54 8.15 -11.96
C ASN A 72 3.05 6.92 -11.19
N GLU A 73 2.41 5.94 -11.79
CA GLU A 73 1.66 4.94 -11.01
C GLU A 73 1.90 3.51 -11.44
N ARG A 74 2.35 3.29 -12.68
CA ARG A 74 2.46 1.94 -13.24
C ARG A 74 3.79 1.69 -13.86
N ILE A 75 4.28 0.51 -13.60
CA ILE A 75 5.46 -0.05 -14.24
C ILE A 75 4.98 -1.25 -15.04
N SER A 76 5.41 -1.35 -16.30
CA SER A 76 5.31 -2.57 -17.11
C SER A 76 6.70 -3.11 -17.34
N CYS A 77 6.89 -4.42 -17.17
CA CYS A 77 8.17 -5.08 -17.43
C CYS A 77 8.01 -6.34 -18.27
N SER A 78 9.02 -6.66 -19.08
CA SER A 78 9.01 -7.86 -19.90
C SER A 78 9.38 -9.14 -19.12
N GLU A 79 9.96 -8.98 -17.94
CA GLU A 79 10.25 -10.09 -17.04
C GLU A 79 9.92 -9.69 -15.60
N ILE A 80 9.23 -10.57 -14.86
CA ILE A 80 8.88 -10.34 -13.47
C ILE A 80 9.17 -11.57 -12.62
N LYS A 81 9.82 -11.36 -11.47
CA LYS A 81 10.03 -12.39 -10.45
C LYS A 81 9.17 -12.11 -9.23
N ILE A 82 8.38 -13.06 -8.81
CA ILE A 82 7.56 -12.95 -7.59
C ILE A 82 8.44 -13.35 -6.40
N LEU A 83 8.87 -12.37 -5.61
CA LEU A 83 9.85 -12.60 -4.56
C LEU A 83 9.21 -13.15 -3.28
N LYS A 84 8.20 -12.45 -2.77
CA LYS A 84 7.60 -12.75 -1.47
C LYS A 84 6.19 -12.19 -1.38
N GLU A 85 5.27 -12.96 -0.82
CA GLU A 85 3.97 -12.48 -0.40
C GLU A 85 4.09 -11.70 0.91
N ILE A 86 3.32 -10.62 1.03
CA ILE A 86 3.29 -9.74 2.21
C ILE A 86 1.86 -9.60 2.76
N SER A 87 1.76 -9.43 4.07
CA SER A 87 0.50 -9.12 4.74
C SER A 87 0.09 -7.67 4.54
N LEU A 88 -1.17 -7.34 4.85
CA LEU A 88 -1.64 -5.95 4.87
C LEU A 88 -0.83 -5.07 5.83
N GLU A 89 -0.44 -5.60 6.99
CA GLU A 89 0.38 -4.87 7.96
C GLU A 89 1.77 -4.57 7.40
N GLN A 90 2.38 -5.56 6.72
CA GLN A 90 3.67 -5.34 6.05
C GLN A 90 3.54 -4.33 4.90
N LEU A 91 2.43 -4.37 4.15
CA LEU A 91 2.15 -3.39 3.10
C LEU A 91 2.07 -1.96 3.66
N GLY A 92 1.33 -1.75 4.76
CA GLY A 92 1.23 -0.46 5.42
C GLY A 92 2.57 0.04 6.00
N ALA A 93 3.39 -0.86 6.56
CA ALA A 93 4.72 -0.51 7.06
C ALA A 93 5.67 -0.11 5.92
N LEU A 94 5.65 -0.85 4.79
CA LEU A 94 6.42 -0.51 3.59
C LEU A 94 6.00 0.82 2.99
N GLU A 95 4.70 1.13 2.99
CA GLU A 95 4.18 2.43 2.57
C GLU A 95 4.72 3.57 3.44
N CYS A 96 4.73 3.40 4.75
CA CYS A 96 5.29 4.39 5.66
C CYS A 96 6.78 4.65 5.38
N GLU A 97 7.54 3.60 5.11
CA GLU A 97 8.97 3.72 4.78
C GLU A 97 9.17 4.36 3.40
N TRP A 98 8.34 4.01 2.42
CA TRP A 98 8.39 4.60 1.09
C TRP A 98 8.13 6.12 1.15
N MET A 99 7.08 6.57 1.84
CA MET A 99 6.79 7.99 2.01
C MET A 99 7.91 8.75 2.74
N ARG A 100 8.57 8.09 3.70
CA ARG A 100 9.68 8.69 4.44
C ARG A 100 10.94 8.88 3.57
N SER A 101 11.18 7.93 2.66
CA SER A 101 12.33 7.97 1.74
C SER A 101 12.08 8.81 0.48
N HIS A 102 10.82 9.18 0.20
CA HIS A 102 10.43 9.99 -0.96
C HIS A 102 9.58 11.20 -0.55
N PRO A 103 10.11 12.12 0.29
CA PRO A 103 9.32 13.21 0.87
C PRO A 103 8.74 14.18 -0.19
N GLU A 104 9.43 14.33 -1.32
CA GLU A 104 9.01 15.21 -2.42
C GLU A 104 7.97 14.57 -3.36
N ARG A 105 7.75 13.25 -3.27
CA ARG A 105 6.78 12.55 -4.11
C ARG A 105 5.36 12.75 -3.58
N ALA A 106 4.42 12.99 -4.48
CA ALA A 106 3.01 12.91 -4.16
C ALA A 106 2.69 11.46 -3.78
N TYR A 107 2.07 11.25 -2.64
CA TYR A 107 1.66 9.93 -2.17
C TYR A 107 0.31 9.51 -2.76
N SER A 108 0.06 8.21 -2.74
CA SER A 108 -1.15 7.59 -3.26
C SER A 108 -2.43 8.19 -2.68
N LYS A 109 -3.50 8.20 -3.48
CA LYS A 109 -4.88 8.47 -3.02
C LYS A 109 -5.43 7.40 -2.05
N GLU A 110 -4.78 6.23 -1.94
CA GLU A 110 -5.09 5.22 -0.91
C GLU A 110 -4.58 5.66 0.48
N VAL A 111 -3.70 6.67 0.56
CA VAL A 111 -3.28 7.30 1.82
C VAL A 111 -4.28 8.40 2.20
N CYS A 112 -4.85 8.32 3.39
CA CYS A 112 -5.80 9.31 3.89
C CYS A 112 -5.09 10.58 4.37
N ARG A 113 -5.69 11.75 4.10
CA ARG A 113 -5.15 13.01 4.59
C ARG A 113 -5.77 13.39 5.93
N ASN A 114 -4.93 13.59 6.95
CA ASN A 114 -5.26 14.00 8.32
C ASN A 114 -6.16 13.04 9.11
N THR A 115 -7.13 12.38 8.49
CA THR A 115 -8.07 11.49 9.20
C THR A 115 -8.44 10.30 8.31
N GLY A 116 -8.48 9.09 8.88
CA GLY A 116 -8.87 7.89 8.16
C GLY A 116 -9.44 6.80 9.07
N GLU A 117 -10.11 5.84 8.46
CA GLU A 117 -10.70 4.71 9.17
C GLU A 117 -10.40 3.40 8.45
N ALA A 118 -9.93 2.41 9.20
CA ALA A 118 -9.77 1.05 8.71
C ALA A 118 -11.02 0.21 9.03
N LYS A 119 -11.43 -0.64 8.07
CA LYS A 119 -12.41 -1.70 8.34
C LYS A 119 -11.79 -2.75 9.26
N GLN A 120 -12.64 -3.63 9.82
CA GLN A 120 -12.20 -4.79 10.56
C GLN A 120 -11.12 -5.57 9.78
N GLU A 121 -10.05 -5.99 10.47
CA GLU A 121 -8.90 -6.72 9.90
C GLU A 121 -8.19 -6.01 8.71
N GLY A 122 -8.53 -4.74 8.45
CA GLY A 122 -7.94 -3.94 7.39
C GLY A 122 -6.77 -3.08 7.86
N ILE A 123 -6.31 -2.22 6.95
CA ILE A 123 -5.34 -1.18 7.26
C ILE A 123 -5.87 0.19 6.85
N VAL A 124 -5.34 1.23 7.46
CA VAL A 124 -5.41 2.61 6.98
C VAL A 124 -4.08 3.30 7.23
N VAL A 125 -3.61 4.02 6.24
CA VAL A 125 -2.43 4.89 6.34
C VAL A 125 -2.92 6.33 6.29
N VAL A 126 -2.55 7.13 7.28
CA VAL A 126 -2.96 8.53 7.40
C VAL A 126 -1.74 9.42 7.53
N ARG A 127 -1.60 10.40 6.63
CA ARG A 127 -0.53 11.41 6.63
C ARG A 127 -1.11 12.81 6.82
N GLY A 128 -0.44 13.66 7.60
CA GLY A 128 -0.83 15.06 7.77
C GLY A 128 -0.20 15.74 8.99
N LYS A 129 -0.58 16.99 9.25
CA LYS A 129 -0.05 17.77 10.39
C LYS A 129 -0.44 17.20 11.75
N ASP A 130 -1.67 16.69 11.87
CA ASP A 130 -2.24 16.12 13.09
C ASP A 130 -3.02 14.85 12.72
N PRO A 131 -2.32 13.79 12.27
CA PRO A 131 -2.95 12.60 11.74
C PRO A 131 -3.70 11.84 12.83
N ARG A 132 -4.90 11.36 12.51
CA ARG A 132 -5.78 10.62 13.40
C ARG A 132 -6.39 9.45 12.65
N ALA A 133 -6.44 8.31 13.28
CA ALA A 133 -7.11 7.16 12.68
C ALA A 133 -7.89 6.36 13.71
N ALA A 134 -8.94 5.71 13.22
CA ALA A 134 -9.69 4.68 13.93
C ALA A 134 -9.68 3.39 13.10
N GLY A 135 -10.01 2.28 13.75
CA GLY A 135 -10.13 1.00 13.04
C GLY A 135 -11.15 0.08 13.70
N GLY A 136 -11.65 -0.87 12.93
CA GLY A 136 -12.37 -2.03 13.45
C GLY A 136 -11.44 -3.00 14.16
N LEU A 137 -12.00 -3.96 14.90
CA LEU A 137 -11.20 -4.99 15.58
C LEU A 137 -10.29 -5.73 14.60
N GLY A 138 -9.03 -5.94 14.99
CA GLY A 138 -8.02 -6.58 14.15
C GLY A 138 -7.41 -5.69 13.05
N ALA A 139 -7.87 -4.44 12.90
CA ALA A 139 -7.27 -3.50 11.97
C ALA A 139 -5.92 -2.96 12.49
N THR A 140 -5.07 -2.51 11.56
CA THR A 140 -3.86 -1.76 11.90
C THR A 140 -3.95 -0.35 11.31
N ILE A 141 -3.74 0.65 12.15
CA ILE A 141 -3.70 2.06 11.78
C ILE A 141 -2.25 2.54 11.73
N PHE A 142 -1.88 3.19 10.63
CA PHE A 142 -0.57 3.80 10.42
C PHE A 142 -0.74 5.31 10.36
N LEU A 143 0.04 6.02 11.15
CA LEU A 143 -0.08 7.46 11.34
C LEU A 143 1.27 8.13 11.07
N LEU A 144 1.32 9.08 10.16
CA LEU A 144 2.52 9.82 9.77
C LEU A 144 2.28 11.31 9.96
N LYS A 145 2.99 11.88 10.91
CA LYS A 145 2.96 13.32 11.16
C LYS A 145 3.91 14.04 10.22
N GLU A 146 3.34 14.97 9.46
CA GLU A 146 4.07 15.78 8.50
C GLU A 146 4.28 17.20 9.02
N GLN A 147 5.48 17.72 8.81
CA GLN A 147 5.82 19.13 9.02
C GLN A 147 6.71 19.58 7.88
N SER A 148 6.29 20.65 7.17
CA SER A 148 7.04 21.22 6.04
C SER A 148 7.38 20.23 4.92
N GLY A 149 6.48 19.26 4.66
CA GLY A 149 6.67 18.22 3.64
C GLY A 149 7.39 16.96 4.12
N GLU A 150 8.05 17.00 5.27
CA GLU A 150 8.79 15.87 5.83
C GLU A 150 7.98 15.11 6.88
N ILE A 151 8.20 13.79 6.98
CA ILE A 151 7.63 12.95 8.03
C ILE A 151 8.50 13.09 9.29
N VAL A 152 7.96 13.75 10.32
CA VAL A 152 8.66 14.03 11.58
C VAL A 152 8.34 13.04 12.70
N ALA A 153 7.26 12.28 12.58
CA ALA A 153 6.90 11.20 13.50
C ALA A 153 6.02 10.17 12.80
N ALA A 154 6.10 8.92 13.23
CA ALA A 154 5.27 7.83 12.76
C ALA A 154 4.84 6.93 13.90
N GLY A 155 3.64 6.36 13.81
CA GLY A 155 3.11 5.38 14.73
C GLY A 155 2.28 4.32 14.01
N ALA A 156 2.32 3.09 14.49
CA ALA A 156 1.51 1.98 13.99
C ALA A 156 0.87 1.25 15.18
N TYR A 157 -0.46 1.08 15.13
CA TYR A 157 -1.22 0.55 16.25
C TYR A 157 -2.21 -0.51 15.78
N LYS A 158 -2.15 -1.68 16.42
CA LYS A 158 -3.11 -2.77 16.19
C LYS A 158 -4.35 -2.52 17.05
N ILE A 159 -5.51 -2.50 16.43
CA ILE A 159 -6.79 -2.40 17.16
C ILE A 159 -7.11 -3.78 17.72
N ASP A 160 -6.66 -4.03 18.96
CA ASP A 160 -6.72 -5.34 19.60
C ASP A 160 -7.94 -5.52 20.52
N GLY A 161 -8.70 -4.44 20.76
CA GLY A 161 -9.85 -4.42 21.63
C GLY A 161 -9.52 -4.28 23.13
N SER A 162 -8.25 -4.17 23.51
CA SER A 162 -7.79 -4.00 24.90
C SER A 162 -7.05 -2.67 25.10
N GLU A 163 -5.87 -2.53 24.54
CA GLU A 163 -5.10 -1.29 24.57
C GLU A 163 -5.64 -0.28 23.55
N TYR A 164 -5.91 -0.75 22.32
CA TYR A 164 -6.47 0.05 21.23
C TYR A 164 -7.88 -0.44 20.89
N LEU A 165 -8.89 0.39 21.22
CA LEU A 165 -10.29 0.01 21.14
C LEU A 165 -10.88 0.29 19.75
N PRO A 166 -11.76 -0.59 19.24
CA PRO A 166 -12.45 -0.38 17.97
C PRO A 166 -13.26 0.93 17.96
N GLY A 167 -13.21 1.65 16.82
CA GLY A 167 -13.95 2.89 16.62
C GLY A 167 -13.40 4.11 17.35
N MET A 168 -12.38 3.95 18.20
CA MET A 168 -11.70 5.06 18.85
C MET A 168 -10.60 5.62 17.93
N TYR A 169 -10.50 6.96 17.86
CA TYR A 169 -9.43 7.64 17.15
C TYR A 169 -8.18 7.75 18.02
N TYR A 170 -7.04 7.53 17.40
CA TYR A 170 -5.72 7.66 17.99
C TYR A 170 -4.86 8.62 17.15
N ASN A 171 -3.96 9.34 17.82
CA ASN A 171 -2.95 10.19 17.20
C ASN A 171 -1.62 9.43 16.99
N VAL A 172 -0.61 10.13 16.48
CA VAL A 172 0.70 9.52 16.16
C VAL A 172 1.44 8.99 17.39
N GLU A 173 1.13 9.47 18.61
CA GLU A 173 1.67 8.97 19.86
C GLU A 173 0.83 7.82 20.48
N GLY A 174 -0.20 7.32 19.79
CA GLY A 174 -1.09 6.28 20.28
C GLY A 174 -2.09 6.74 21.36
N ARG A 175 -2.27 8.04 21.55
CA ARG A 175 -3.22 8.59 22.52
C ARG A 175 -4.61 8.71 21.92
N LYS A 176 -5.65 8.38 22.71
CA LYS A 176 -7.05 8.60 22.32
C LYS A 176 -7.30 10.08 22.08
N VAL A 177 -7.94 10.38 20.96
CA VAL A 177 -8.30 11.75 20.57
C VAL A 177 -9.73 11.80 20.05
N ARG A 178 -10.34 12.99 20.08
CA ARG A 178 -11.66 13.19 19.48
C ARG A 178 -11.51 13.30 17.95
N CYS A 179 -12.44 12.68 17.21
CA CYS A 179 -12.60 12.98 15.79
C CYS A 179 -13.04 14.45 15.65
N ARG A 180 -12.22 15.31 15.07
CA ARG A 180 -12.70 16.61 14.59
C ARG A 180 -13.33 16.36 13.22
N LYS A 181 -14.66 16.34 13.13
CA LYS A 181 -15.32 16.50 11.83
C LYS A 181 -14.83 17.84 11.28
N MET A 182 -14.16 17.79 10.13
CA MET A 182 -13.91 19.04 9.39
C MET A 182 -15.27 19.51 8.87
N ASN A 183 -15.69 20.69 9.35
CA ASN A 183 -16.81 21.44 8.77
C ASN A 183 -16.38 21.97 7.41
#